data_a019706667b6fac93b935da64aa98cf8
#
_entry.id   a019706667b6fac93b935da64aa98cf8
#
_cell.length_a   1.000
_cell.length_b   1.000
_cell.length_c   1.000
_cell.angle_alpha   90.00
_cell.angle_beta   90.00
_cell.angle_gamma   90.00
#
_symmetry.space_group_name_H-M   'P 1'
#
loop_
_entity.id
_entity.type
_entity.pdbx_description
1 polymer ?
#
loop_
_entity_poly.entity_id
_entity_poly.type
_entity_poly.pdbx_seq_one_letter_code
_entity_poly.pdbx_strand_id
1 'polypeptide(L)'
;MNEHQMRQILEWFHKRVGLITCSVCSGTDHKFDSELTGLPVWRSDPHPHLDFSDNVVAVMLVCTHCASIRLFSAAKMGIIPMSMQRAPLSDYTMHGAE
;
A
#
# COMPACT_ATOMS: atom_id res chain seq x y z
N MET A 1 12.67 6.42 -1.14
CA MET A 1 13.19 5.17 -0.54
C MET A 1 14.59 4.90 -1.02
N ASN A 2 15.37 4.18 -0.22
CA ASN A 2 16.70 3.76 -0.63
C ASN A 2 16.63 2.48 -1.47
N GLU A 3 17.75 2.09 -2.04
CA GLU A 3 17.84 0.92 -2.91
C GLU A 3 17.49 -0.38 -2.17
N HIS A 4 17.88 -0.49 -0.92
CA HIS A 4 17.57 -1.65 -0.09
C HIS A 4 16.07 -1.85 0.07
N GLN A 5 15.34 -0.78 0.34
CA GLN A 5 13.88 -0.82 0.47
C GLN A 5 13.21 -1.15 -0.86
N MET A 6 13.73 -0.63 -1.97
CA MET A 6 13.20 -0.93 -3.29
C MET A 6 13.36 -2.41 -3.64
N ARG A 7 14.49 -3.02 -3.27
CA ARG A 7 14.70 -4.46 -3.44
C ARG A 7 13.78 -5.29 -2.57
N GLN A 8 13.54 -4.86 -1.33
CA GLN A 8 12.60 -5.53 -0.45
C GLN A 8 11.20 -5.56 -1.05
N ILE A 9 10.77 -4.46 -1.66
CA ILE A 9 9.47 -4.36 -2.31
C ILE A 9 9.39 -5.35 -3.47
N LEU A 10 10.40 -5.37 -4.34
CA LEU A 10 10.45 -6.31 -5.47
C LEU A 10 10.39 -7.76 -5.01
N GLU A 11 11.17 -8.11 -4.00
CA GLU A 11 11.18 -9.46 -3.45
C GLU A 11 9.82 -9.83 -2.85
N TRP A 12 9.19 -8.89 -2.16
CA TRP A 12 7.87 -9.14 -1.56
C TRP A 12 6.84 -9.48 -2.64
N PHE A 13 6.81 -8.70 -3.72
CA PHE A 13 5.89 -8.96 -4.82
C PHE A 13 6.17 -10.31 -5.49
N HIS A 14 7.44 -10.63 -5.73
CA HIS A 14 7.82 -11.91 -6.31
C HIS A 14 7.34 -13.11 -5.47
N LYS A 15 7.51 -13.01 -4.16
CA LYS A 15 7.20 -14.13 -3.26
C LYS A 15 5.71 -14.26 -2.96
N ARG A 16 4.99 -13.13 -2.88
CA ARG A 16 3.62 -13.10 -2.38
C ARG A 16 2.57 -13.00 -3.47
N VAL A 17 2.89 -12.35 -4.56
CA VAL A 17 1.91 -12.02 -5.60
C VAL A 17 2.27 -12.71 -6.92
N GLY A 18 3.55 -12.78 -7.26
CA GLY A 18 3.99 -13.28 -8.55
C GLY A 18 3.73 -12.27 -9.64
N LEU A 19 3.16 -12.70 -10.75
CA LEU A 19 2.81 -11.81 -11.86
C LEU A 19 1.59 -10.97 -11.51
N ILE A 20 1.73 -9.66 -11.59
CA ILE A 20 0.63 -8.73 -11.34
C ILE A 20 -0.05 -8.39 -12.66
N THR A 21 -1.36 -8.64 -12.69
CA THR A 21 -2.20 -8.28 -13.84
C THR A 21 -3.13 -7.15 -13.44
N CYS A 22 -3.18 -6.11 -14.25
CA CYS A 22 -4.07 -4.98 -13.99
C CYS A 22 -5.53 -5.39 -14.19
N SER A 23 -6.38 -5.10 -13.18
CA SER A 23 -7.80 -5.42 -13.24
C SER A 23 -8.57 -4.51 -14.20
N VAL A 24 -7.98 -3.40 -14.64
CA VAL A 24 -8.62 -2.43 -15.53
C VAL A 24 -8.31 -2.74 -16.99
N CYS A 25 -7.03 -2.93 -17.33
CA CYS A 25 -6.61 -3.07 -18.73
C CYS A 25 -5.97 -4.41 -19.07
N SER A 26 -5.81 -5.30 -18.07
CA SER A 26 -5.13 -6.60 -18.20
C SER A 26 -3.62 -6.49 -18.51
N GLY A 27 -3.05 -5.30 -18.45
CA GLY A 27 -1.63 -5.10 -18.62
C GLY A 27 -0.83 -5.74 -17.49
N THR A 28 0.42 -6.11 -17.79
CA THR A 28 1.30 -6.78 -16.82
C THR A 28 2.52 -5.95 -16.43
N ASP A 29 2.65 -4.77 -17.00
CA ASP A 29 3.80 -3.89 -16.74
C ASP A 29 3.45 -2.84 -15.69
N HIS A 30 4.05 -2.97 -14.51
CA HIS A 30 3.80 -2.10 -13.38
C HIS A 30 5.10 -1.53 -12.85
N LYS A 31 5.00 -0.32 -12.30
CA LYS A 31 6.10 0.31 -11.57
C LYS A 31 5.60 0.77 -10.21
N PHE A 32 6.44 0.69 -9.20
CA PHE A 32 6.12 1.28 -7.90
C PHE A 32 6.82 2.64 -7.77
N ASP A 33 6.19 3.54 -7.02
CA ASP A 33 6.75 4.86 -6.77
C ASP A 33 8.04 4.74 -5.95
N SER A 34 9.02 5.58 -6.26
CA SER A 34 10.28 5.63 -5.52
C SER A 34 10.13 6.16 -4.09
N GLU A 35 8.98 6.75 -3.77
CA GLU A 35 8.66 7.25 -2.45
C GLU A 35 7.42 6.56 -1.89
N LEU A 36 7.37 6.43 -0.55
CA LEU A 36 6.18 5.93 0.11
C LEU A 36 5.09 7.00 0.14
N THR A 37 3.85 6.57 0.09
CA THR A 37 2.68 7.43 0.12
C THR A 37 2.06 7.40 1.50
N GLY A 38 1.74 8.57 2.05
CA GLY A 38 1.02 8.69 3.31
C GLY A 38 -0.44 9.06 3.06
N LEU A 39 -1.36 8.30 3.62
CA LEU A 39 -2.80 8.56 3.52
C LEU A 39 -3.31 9.09 4.84
N PRO A 40 -4.00 10.25 4.87
CA PRO A 40 -4.57 10.77 6.10
C PRO A 40 -5.74 9.91 6.57
N VAL A 41 -6.07 10.03 7.84
CA VAL A 41 -7.17 9.30 8.46
C VAL A 41 -8.38 10.20 8.60
N TRP A 42 -9.56 9.69 8.26
CA TRP A 42 -10.81 10.39 8.51
C TRP A 42 -11.20 10.23 9.97
N ARG A 43 -11.48 11.35 10.63
CA ARG A 43 -11.93 11.40 12.02
C ARG A 43 -13.32 12.02 12.08
N SER A 44 -14.18 11.47 12.92
CA SER A 44 -15.52 12.03 13.15
C SER A 44 -15.54 13.02 14.31
N ASP A 45 -14.63 12.89 15.27
CA ASP A 45 -14.54 13.72 16.45
C ASP A 45 -13.32 14.63 16.41
N PRO A 46 -13.42 15.88 16.92
CA PRO A 46 -14.62 16.56 17.43
C PRO A 46 -15.60 16.99 16.35
N HIS A 47 -15.18 16.96 15.08
CA HIS A 47 -15.99 17.24 13.90
C HIS A 47 -15.41 16.46 12.72
N PRO A 48 -16.18 16.23 11.66
CA PRO A 48 -15.66 15.52 10.48
C PRO A 48 -14.46 16.24 9.87
N HIS A 49 -13.32 15.53 9.76
CA HIS A 49 -12.09 16.10 9.20
C HIS A 49 -11.10 15.02 8.80
N LEU A 50 -10.14 15.41 7.95
CA LEU A 50 -8.97 14.58 7.64
C LEU A 50 -7.87 14.89 8.65
N ASP A 51 -7.33 13.84 9.27
CA ASP A 51 -6.23 13.96 10.22
C ASP A 51 -4.92 13.60 9.50
N PHE A 52 -4.08 14.60 9.26
CA PHE A 52 -2.79 14.43 8.60
C PHE A 52 -1.67 14.05 9.54
N SER A 53 -1.92 14.07 10.84
CA SER A 53 -0.92 13.70 11.84
C SER A 53 -0.82 12.18 12.05
N ASP A 54 -1.79 11.43 11.56
CA ASP A 54 -1.87 9.98 11.71
C ASP A 54 -2.10 9.36 10.33
N ASN A 55 -1.05 8.81 9.75
CA ASN A 55 -1.07 8.34 8.36
C ASN A 55 -1.05 6.83 8.24
N VAL A 56 -1.68 6.33 7.19
CA VAL A 56 -1.43 4.98 6.69
C VAL A 56 -0.36 5.09 5.62
N VAL A 57 0.77 4.44 5.84
CA VAL A 57 1.90 4.49 4.90
C VAL A 57 1.79 3.34 3.92
N ALA A 58 1.88 3.66 2.64
CA ALA A 58 1.63 2.70 1.57
C ALA A 58 2.71 2.73 0.49
N VAL A 59 2.91 1.57 -0.15
CA VAL A 59 3.65 1.45 -1.40
C VAL A 59 2.65 1.61 -2.52
N MET A 60 2.91 2.52 -3.45
CA MET A 60 2.03 2.79 -4.59
C MET A 60 2.55 2.09 -5.83
N LEU A 61 1.71 1.24 -6.40
CA LEU A 61 1.99 0.51 -7.63
C LEU A 61 1.15 1.08 -8.76
N VAL A 62 1.79 1.42 -9.88
CA VAL A 62 1.13 2.07 -11.02
C VAL A 62 1.22 1.16 -12.23
N CYS A 63 0.09 0.91 -12.89
CA CYS A 63 0.07 0.26 -14.19
C CYS A 63 0.58 1.25 -15.24
N THR A 64 1.65 0.90 -15.95
CA THR A 64 2.25 1.79 -16.94
C THR A 64 1.41 1.92 -18.20
N HIS A 65 0.44 1.02 -18.41
CA HIS A 65 -0.42 1.02 -19.57
C HIS A 65 -1.64 1.95 -19.43
N CYS A 66 -2.38 1.79 -18.32
CA CYS A 66 -3.62 2.56 -18.12
C CYS A 66 -3.57 3.55 -16.95
N ALA A 67 -2.46 3.61 -16.23
CA ALA A 67 -2.23 4.49 -15.08
C ALA A 67 -3.08 4.19 -13.85
N SER A 68 -3.73 3.05 -13.77
CA SER A 68 -4.43 2.66 -12.55
C SER A 68 -3.45 2.44 -11.40
N ILE A 69 -3.88 2.74 -10.19
CA ILE A 69 -3.03 2.73 -9.00
C ILE A 69 -3.55 1.72 -7.99
N ARG A 70 -2.62 0.99 -7.35
CA ARG A 70 -2.90 0.12 -6.21
C ARG A 70 -2.01 0.50 -5.05
N LEU A 71 -2.55 0.40 -3.84
CA LEU A 71 -1.83 0.72 -2.62
C LEU A 71 -1.68 -0.52 -1.75
N PHE A 72 -0.46 -0.69 -1.21
CA PHE A 72 -0.14 -1.81 -0.33
C PHE A 72 0.44 -1.27 0.98
N SER A 73 0.06 -1.85 2.11
CA SER A 73 0.55 -1.41 3.41
C SER A 73 2.06 -1.61 3.53
N ALA A 74 2.81 -0.52 3.68
CA ALA A 74 4.26 -0.58 3.83
C ALA A 74 4.67 -1.31 5.11
N ALA A 75 3.92 -1.12 6.20
CA ALA A 75 4.20 -1.79 7.46
C ALA A 75 3.96 -3.30 7.36
N LYS A 76 2.87 -3.71 6.71
CA LYS A 76 2.55 -5.13 6.54
C LYS A 76 3.56 -5.84 5.63
N MET A 77 4.12 -5.11 4.67
CA MET A 77 5.19 -5.63 3.80
C MET A 77 6.55 -5.70 4.52
N GLY A 78 6.67 -5.09 5.70
CA GLY A 78 7.94 -5.04 6.43
C GLY A 78 8.90 -3.95 5.95
N ILE A 79 8.43 -3.01 5.14
CA ILE A 79 9.26 -1.91 4.62
C ILE A 79 9.51 -0.86 5.70
N ILE A 80 8.51 -0.65 6.56
CA ILE A 80 8.64 0.21 7.74
C ILE A 80 8.22 -0.57 8.98
N PRO A 81 8.69 -0.17 10.19
CA PRO A 81 8.22 -0.79 11.43
C PRO A 81 6.72 -0.58 11.63
N MET A 82 6.05 -1.57 12.19
CA MET A 82 4.61 -1.47 12.51
C MET A 82 4.33 -0.30 13.45
N SER A 83 5.28 0.07 14.28
CA SER A 83 5.15 1.21 15.20
C SER A 83 5.05 2.56 14.49
N MET A 84 5.44 2.64 13.22
CA MET A 84 5.37 3.85 12.42
C MET A 84 4.04 3.99 11.68
N GLN A 85 3.17 3.01 11.80
CA GLN A 85 1.84 3.05 11.22
C GLN A 85 0.84 3.37 12.33
N ARG A 86 -0.30 3.94 11.92
CA ARG A 86 -1.39 4.20 12.87
C ARG A 86 -1.85 2.90 13.53
N ALA A 87 -2.73 3.04 14.52
CA ALA A 87 -3.28 1.95 15.32
C ALA A 87 -3.52 0.68 14.50
N PRO A 88 -3.38 -0.49 15.13
CA PRO A 88 -3.48 -1.76 14.42
C PRO A 88 -4.81 -1.91 13.69
N LEU A 89 -4.76 -2.75 12.66
CA LEU A 89 -5.96 -3.11 11.91
C LEU A 89 -7.01 -3.70 12.86
N SER A 90 -8.28 -3.52 12.52
CA SER A 90 -9.36 -4.07 13.33
C SER A 90 -9.26 -5.60 13.41
N ASP A 91 -9.93 -6.16 14.43
CA ASP A 91 -10.00 -7.61 14.59
C ASP A 91 -10.93 -8.27 13.56
N TYR A 92 -11.66 -7.45 12.81
CA TYR A 92 -12.55 -7.96 11.77
C TYR A 92 -11.75 -8.39 10.55
N THR A 93 -11.94 -9.62 10.16
CA THR A 93 -11.30 -10.18 8.97
C THR A 93 -12.35 -10.45 7.91
N MET A 94 -12.09 -9.96 6.70
CA MET A 94 -12.94 -10.27 5.56
C MET A 94 -12.40 -11.53 4.90
N HIS A 95 -13.28 -12.52 4.73
CA HIS A 95 -12.92 -13.73 4.02
C HIS A 95 -13.29 -13.58 2.54
N GLY A 96 -12.48 -14.17 1.69
CA GLY A 96 -12.77 -14.14 0.26
C GLY A 96 -14.09 -14.84 -0.06
N ALA A 97 -14.70 -14.44 -1.17
CA ALA A 97 -15.91 -15.11 -1.66
C ALA A 97 -15.57 -16.55 -2.06
N GLU A 98 -16.39 -17.46 -1.66
CA GLU A 98 -16.18 -18.88 -1.93
C GLU A 98 -17.27 -19.43 -2.86
#